data_94068283371758a9a442e12209343de7
#
_entry.id   94068283371758a9a442e12209343de7
#
_cell.length_a   1.000
_cell.length_b   1.000
_cell.length_c   1.000
_cell.angle_alpha   90.00
_cell.angle_beta   90.00
_cell.angle_gamma   90.00
#
_symmetry.space_group_name_H-M   'P 1'
#
loop_
_entity.id
_entity.type
_entity.pdbx_description
1 polymer ?
#
loop_
_entity_poly.entity_id
_entity_poly.type
_entity_poly.pdbx_seq_one_letter_code
_entity_poly.pdbx_strand_id
1 'polypeptide(L)'
;MTKADAIFKENIRKIMTEGVWSEQARPKYKDGSTANSKYVTGSFAEYDISKGEFPITTLRPIAIKSAIKEVFWIYQDQTNSLDVLEDKYNVHYWNEWEVGDSRTIGERYGAIVKKHDIINKLLKQLADNPWNRRNVISLWDYEAFERSEGLQPCAFQTMFDVRRVDGDIYLDATLTQRSNDMLVAHHINAMQYVALQMMIAKHFGWKVGKFFYFINNLHIYDNQFEQAEELLSREASDCQPRLVLNVPDGTNFFDIKPEDFELLDYDPVKPQLKFDLAI
;
A
#
# COMPACT_ATOMS: atom_id res chain seq x y z
N MET A 1 10.70 -4.63 -19.53
CA MET A 1 9.48 -4.02 -18.93
C MET A 1 8.80 -5.06 -18.06
N THR A 2 8.63 -4.79 -16.78
CA THR A 2 7.97 -5.68 -15.82
C THR A 2 6.44 -5.69 -16.00
N LYS A 3 5.74 -6.66 -15.38
CA LYS A 3 4.28 -6.67 -15.30
C LYS A 3 3.74 -5.41 -14.60
N ALA A 4 4.42 -4.94 -13.55
CA ALA A 4 4.06 -3.72 -12.84
C ALA A 4 4.16 -2.48 -13.72
N ASP A 5 5.19 -2.36 -14.56
CA ASP A 5 5.31 -1.26 -15.52
C ASP A 5 4.20 -1.28 -16.57
N ALA A 6 3.87 -2.46 -17.08
CA ALA A 6 2.80 -2.62 -18.07
C ALA A 6 1.44 -2.19 -17.51
N ILE A 7 1.09 -2.69 -16.31
CA ILE A 7 -0.15 -2.32 -15.60
C ILE A 7 -0.17 -0.82 -15.28
N PHE A 8 0.97 -0.26 -14.84
CA PHE A 8 1.08 1.16 -14.52
C PHE A 8 0.80 2.04 -15.73
N LYS A 9 1.46 1.76 -16.87
CA LYS A 9 1.22 2.50 -18.11
C LYS A 9 -0.20 2.33 -18.66
N GLU A 10 -0.77 1.14 -18.55
CA GLU A 10 -2.15 0.86 -18.97
C GLU A 10 -3.15 1.69 -18.15
N ASN A 11 -3.00 1.69 -16.82
CA ASN A 11 -3.86 2.46 -15.93
C ASN A 11 -3.75 3.98 -16.19
N ILE A 12 -2.54 4.51 -16.40
CA ILE A 12 -2.34 5.92 -16.75
C ILE A 12 -3.08 6.23 -18.06
N ARG A 13 -2.89 5.43 -19.14
CA ARG A 13 -3.58 5.64 -20.41
C ARG A 13 -5.09 5.60 -20.22
N LYS A 14 -5.60 4.61 -19.50
CA LYS A 14 -7.03 4.46 -19.23
C LYS A 14 -7.62 5.68 -18.53
N ILE A 15 -6.96 6.20 -17.50
CA ILE A 15 -7.40 7.42 -16.82
C ILE A 15 -7.38 8.62 -17.78
N MET A 16 -6.31 8.78 -18.54
CA MET A 16 -6.16 9.93 -19.45
C MET A 16 -7.16 9.91 -20.61
N THR A 17 -7.51 8.74 -21.13
CA THR A 17 -8.39 8.61 -22.31
C THR A 17 -9.87 8.43 -21.97
N GLU A 18 -10.17 7.56 -20.98
CA GLU A 18 -11.53 7.14 -20.64
C GLU A 18 -12.05 7.76 -19.34
N GLY A 19 -11.14 8.27 -18.50
CA GLY A 19 -11.49 8.83 -17.20
C GLY A 19 -12.41 10.04 -17.29
N VAL A 20 -13.20 10.25 -16.23
CA VAL A 20 -14.06 11.41 -16.07
C VAL A 20 -13.52 12.34 -14.99
N TRP A 21 -13.79 13.62 -15.11
CA TRP A 21 -13.39 14.60 -14.10
C TRP A 21 -14.25 14.47 -12.84
N SER A 22 -13.60 14.59 -11.69
CA SER A 22 -14.31 14.69 -10.40
C SER A 22 -15.11 15.99 -10.34
N GLU A 23 -16.33 15.91 -9.82
CA GLU A 23 -17.13 17.07 -9.50
C GLU A 23 -17.03 17.36 -8.00
N GLN A 24 -16.97 18.63 -7.61
CA GLN A 24 -16.92 19.08 -6.21
C GLN A 24 -15.80 18.39 -5.41
N ALA A 25 -14.59 18.31 -5.99
CA ALA A 25 -13.47 17.66 -5.35
C ALA A 25 -13.17 18.27 -3.97
N ARG A 26 -13.12 17.41 -2.94
CA ARG A 26 -12.82 17.81 -1.57
C ARG A 26 -11.34 18.18 -1.36
N PRO A 27 -10.37 17.42 -1.93
CA PRO A 27 -8.95 17.71 -1.72
C PRO A 27 -8.57 19.09 -2.24
N LYS A 28 -7.56 19.67 -1.59
CA LYS A 28 -7.00 20.97 -1.97
C LYS A 28 -5.48 20.88 -2.08
N TYR A 29 -4.92 21.75 -2.89
CA TYR A 29 -3.48 22.00 -2.90
C TYR A 29 -3.09 22.93 -1.77
N LYS A 30 -1.77 23.07 -1.50
CA LYS A 30 -1.23 23.93 -0.44
C LYS A 30 -1.64 25.41 -0.56
N ASP A 31 -1.92 25.88 -1.77
CA ASP A 31 -2.38 27.24 -2.04
C ASP A 31 -3.89 27.43 -1.80
N GLY A 32 -4.60 26.37 -1.40
CA GLY A 32 -6.04 26.35 -1.14
C GLY A 32 -6.90 26.14 -2.38
N SER A 33 -6.32 26.06 -3.57
CA SER A 33 -7.08 25.73 -4.79
C SER A 33 -7.59 24.30 -4.77
N THR A 34 -8.72 24.05 -5.45
CA THR A 34 -9.32 22.71 -5.52
C THR A 34 -8.46 21.78 -6.37
N ALA A 35 -8.10 20.64 -5.80
CA ALA A 35 -7.36 19.59 -6.51
C ALA A 35 -8.37 18.70 -7.26
N ASN A 36 -8.62 19.04 -8.54
CA ASN A 36 -9.47 18.22 -9.39
C ASN A 36 -8.71 16.98 -9.84
N SER A 37 -9.43 15.91 -10.08
CA SER A 37 -8.82 14.68 -10.56
C SER A 37 -9.62 14.04 -11.67
N LYS A 38 -8.94 13.40 -12.60
CA LYS A 38 -9.54 12.54 -13.60
C LYS A 38 -9.44 11.09 -13.13
N TYR A 39 -10.52 10.33 -13.17
CA TYR A 39 -10.55 9.00 -12.58
C TYR A 39 -11.30 7.97 -13.41
N VAL A 40 -10.99 6.69 -13.15
CA VAL A 40 -11.75 5.53 -13.58
C VAL A 40 -12.21 4.73 -12.37
N THR A 41 -13.33 4.03 -12.50
CA THR A 41 -13.88 3.16 -11.44
C THR A 41 -13.54 1.70 -11.73
N GLY A 42 -13.06 0.99 -10.71
CA GLY A 42 -12.84 -0.46 -10.79
C GLY A 42 -11.57 -0.85 -11.56
N SER A 43 -10.40 -0.65 -10.95
CA SER A 43 -9.13 -1.20 -11.43
C SER A 43 -8.78 -2.47 -10.65
N PHE A 44 -8.24 -3.46 -11.35
CA PHE A 44 -7.80 -4.72 -10.77
C PHE A 44 -6.43 -5.11 -11.31
N ALA A 45 -5.56 -5.59 -10.41
CA ALA A 45 -4.27 -6.16 -10.77
C ALA A 45 -4.01 -7.43 -9.95
N GLU A 46 -3.31 -8.39 -10.55
CA GLU A 46 -2.83 -9.61 -9.91
C GLU A 46 -1.33 -9.70 -10.07
N TYR A 47 -0.62 -10.04 -8.99
CA TYR A 47 0.81 -10.31 -8.99
C TYR A 47 1.08 -11.67 -8.34
N ASP A 48 1.81 -12.55 -9.02
CA ASP A 48 2.27 -13.82 -8.44
C ASP A 48 3.62 -13.60 -7.76
N ILE A 49 3.56 -13.27 -6.46
CA ILE A 49 4.77 -12.97 -5.68
C ILE A 49 5.67 -14.20 -5.59
N SER A 50 5.09 -15.40 -5.60
CA SER A 50 5.85 -16.67 -5.58
C SER A 50 6.73 -16.86 -6.81
N LYS A 51 6.40 -16.17 -7.92
CA LYS A 51 7.16 -16.17 -9.18
C LYS A 51 8.04 -14.94 -9.36
N GLY A 52 8.15 -14.10 -8.33
CA GLY A 52 8.95 -12.88 -8.38
C GLY A 52 8.26 -11.69 -9.05
N GLU A 53 6.94 -11.76 -9.34
CA GLU A 53 6.19 -10.59 -9.78
C GLU A 53 6.00 -9.64 -8.58
N PHE A 54 6.61 -8.47 -8.62
CA PHE A 54 6.53 -7.50 -7.52
C PHE A 54 5.90 -6.18 -8.00
N PRO A 55 4.94 -5.59 -7.25
CA PRO A 55 4.16 -4.43 -7.72
C PRO A 55 4.92 -3.10 -7.59
N ILE A 56 6.12 -3.01 -8.16
CA ILE A 56 6.93 -1.79 -8.21
C ILE A 56 7.27 -1.43 -9.64
N THR A 57 7.09 -0.15 -10.02
CA THR A 57 7.49 0.33 -11.34
C THR A 57 8.99 0.58 -11.41
N THR A 58 9.57 0.33 -12.59
CA THR A 58 10.94 0.72 -12.92
C THR A 58 11.00 2.07 -13.65
N LEU A 59 9.85 2.67 -13.96
CA LEU A 59 9.76 3.92 -14.71
C LEU A 59 10.16 5.17 -13.90
N ARG A 60 10.22 5.06 -12.59
CA ARG A 60 10.74 6.07 -11.66
C ARG A 60 11.14 5.45 -10.32
N PRO A 61 12.00 6.10 -9.52
CA PRO A 61 12.31 5.65 -8.16
C PRO A 61 11.07 5.67 -7.25
N ILE A 62 10.89 4.63 -6.43
CA ILE A 62 9.84 4.53 -5.42
C ILE A 62 10.46 4.36 -4.04
N ALA A 63 9.95 5.08 -3.04
CA ALA A 63 10.46 5.10 -1.67
C ALA A 63 10.03 3.87 -0.85
N ILE A 64 10.47 2.67 -1.26
CA ILE A 64 10.05 1.41 -0.62
C ILE A 64 10.39 1.33 0.86
N LYS A 65 11.57 1.84 1.28
CA LYS A 65 11.98 1.77 2.69
C LYS A 65 11.00 2.51 3.60
N SER A 66 10.53 3.68 3.20
CA SER A 66 9.52 4.42 3.95
C SER A 66 8.17 3.73 3.93
N ALA A 67 7.79 3.13 2.78
CA ALA A 67 6.56 2.36 2.64
C ALA A 67 6.54 1.15 3.59
N ILE A 68 7.64 0.40 3.70
CA ILE A 68 7.76 -0.72 4.63
C ILE A 68 7.67 -0.24 6.09
N LYS A 69 8.40 0.80 6.47
CA LYS A 69 8.39 1.35 7.83
C LYS A 69 6.98 1.77 8.28
N GLU A 70 6.16 2.29 7.36
CA GLU A 70 4.77 2.62 7.63
C GLU A 70 3.93 1.35 7.96
N VAL A 71 4.20 0.21 7.35
CA VAL A 71 3.55 -1.07 7.70
C VAL A 71 3.82 -1.44 9.16
N PHE A 72 5.06 -1.26 9.62
CA PHE A 72 5.42 -1.51 11.02
C PHE A 72 4.72 -0.55 11.98
N TRP A 73 4.68 0.73 11.65
CA TRP A 73 3.97 1.75 12.42
C TRP A 73 2.47 1.42 12.56
N ILE A 74 1.82 0.99 11.47
CA ILE A 74 0.39 0.65 11.47
C ILE A 74 0.11 -0.68 12.17
N TYR A 75 0.85 -1.75 11.84
CA TYR A 75 0.45 -3.12 12.16
C TYR A 75 1.25 -3.77 13.29
N GLN A 76 2.49 -3.35 13.56
CA GLN A 76 3.27 -3.81 14.71
C GLN A 76 3.15 -2.84 15.90
N ASP A 77 3.49 -1.56 15.72
CA ASP A 77 3.38 -0.56 16.78
C ASP A 77 1.93 -0.19 17.08
N GLN A 78 1.04 -0.41 16.12
CA GLN A 78 -0.40 -0.21 16.25
C GLN A 78 -0.74 1.19 16.77
N THR A 79 -0.14 2.20 16.15
CA THR A 79 -0.23 3.59 16.58
C THR A 79 -0.57 4.52 15.43
N ASN A 80 -1.11 5.69 15.76
CA ASN A 80 -1.37 6.82 14.87
C ASN A 80 -0.48 8.02 15.18
N SER A 81 0.52 7.86 16.08
CA SER A 81 1.42 8.92 16.50
C SER A 81 2.43 9.26 15.42
N LEU A 82 2.49 10.53 15.05
CA LEU A 82 3.50 11.07 14.14
C LEU A 82 4.88 11.10 14.76
N ASP A 83 4.99 11.35 16.07
CA ASP A 83 6.26 11.30 16.77
C ASP A 83 6.90 9.91 16.70
N VAL A 84 6.11 8.84 16.88
CA VAL A 84 6.62 7.47 16.69
C VAL A 84 7.08 7.23 15.27
N LEU A 85 6.33 7.72 14.27
CA LEU A 85 6.67 7.56 12.85
C LEU A 85 7.96 8.31 12.49
N GLU A 86 8.16 9.49 13.05
CA GLU A 86 9.35 10.31 12.83
C GLU A 86 10.56 9.79 13.60
N ASP A 87 10.44 9.66 14.93
CA ASP A 87 11.58 9.35 15.80
C ASP A 87 12.11 7.92 15.57
N LYS A 88 11.21 6.94 15.40
CA LYS A 88 11.60 5.54 15.23
C LYS A 88 11.93 5.21 13.78
N TYR A 89 11.20 5.79 12.82
CA TYR A 89 11.25 5.36 11.43
C TYR A 89 11.81 6.40 10.47
N ASN A 90 11.96 7.66 10.88
CA ASN A 90 12.38 8.78 10.03
C ASN A 90 11.50 8.90 8.77
N VAL A 91 10.17 8.88 8.96
CA VAL A 91 9.14 9.04 7.92
C VAL A 91 8.30 10.26 8.28
N HIS A 92 8.18 11.22 7.34
CA HIS A 92 7.61 12.55 7.61
C HIS A 92 6.40 12.90 6.74
N TYR A 93 6.10 12.13 5.70
CA TYR A 93 5.07 12.53 4.73
C TYR A 93 3.64 12.50 5.27
N TRP A 94 3.39 11.86 6.44
CA TRP A 94 2.10 11.88 7.12
C TRP A 94 1.81 13.19 7.87
N ASN A 95 2.79 14.08 8.05
CA ASN A 95 2.59 15.34 8.76
C ASN A 95 1.54 16.26 8.13
N GLU A 96 1.36 16.17 6.81
CA GLU A 96 0.34 16.92 6.09
C GLU A 96 -1.11 16.49 6.47
N TRP A 97 -1.27 15.35 7.16
CA TRP A 97 -2.56 14.84 7.66
C TRP A 97 -2.67 14.85 9.18
N GLU A 98 -1.83 15.65 9.86
CA GLU A 98 -1.95 15.85 11.31
C GLU A 98 -3.31 16.48 11.64
N VAL A 99 -3.96 15.96 12.69
CA VAL A 99 -5.25 16.50 13.15
C VAL A 99 -5.00 17.56 14.23
N GLY A 100 -5.24 18.82 13.90
CA GLY A 100 -4.92 19.94 14.79
C GLY A 100 -3.43 19.95 15.18
N ASP A 101 -3.15 20.16 16.46
CA ASP A 101 -1.79 20.10 17.03
C ASP A 101 -1.59 18.82 17.87
N SER A 102 -2.22 17.70 17.46
CA SER A 102 -2.25 16.48 18.29
C SER A 102 -1.06 15.55 18.10
N ARG A 103 -0.18 15.82 17.13
CA ARG A 103 0.88 14.91 16.68
C ARG A 103 0.34 13.51 16.34
N THR A 104 -0.91 13.44 15.83
CA THR A 104 -1.54 12.21 15.35
C THR A 104 -2.34 12.44 14.07
N ILE A 105 -2.63 11.37 13.35
CA ILE A 105 -3.53 11.38 12.19
C ILE A 105 -5.01 11.12 12.56
N GLY A 106 -5.38 11.32 13.82
CA GLY A 106 -6.69 10.97 14.35
C GLY A 106 -6.85 9.47 14.61
N GLU A 107 -8.05 9.03 14.98
CA GLU A 107 -8.33 7.61 15.25
C GLU A 107 -8.42 6.83 13.92
N ARG A 108 -7.26 6.62 13.26
CA ARG A 108 -7.12 6.01 11.94
C ARG A 108 -6.01 4.97 11.93
N TYR A 109 -6.03 4.08 10.96
CA TYR A 109 -4.98 3.10 10.70
C TYR A 109 -4.52 2.32 11.94
N GLY A 110 -3.31 2.56 12.46
CA GLY A 110 -2.77 1.85 13.60
C GLY A 110 -3.59 1.98 14.89
N ALA A 111 -4.28 3.11 15.11
CA ALA A 111 -5.20 3.26 16.22
C ALA A 111 -6.40 2.30 16.11
N ILE A 112 -6.94 2.11 14.89
CA ILE A 112 -8.02 1.14 14.64
C ILE A 112 -7.50 -0.30 14.80
N VAL A 113 -6.28 -0.59 14.31
CA VAL A 113 -5.63 -1.90 14.50
C VAL A 113 -5.55 -2.24 15.99
N LYS A 114 -5.08 -1.31 16.81
CA LYS A 114 -4.97 -1.47 18.28
C LYS A 114 -6.34 -1.62 18.95
N LYS A 115 -7.28 -0.72 18.63
CA LYS A 115 -8.63 -0.71 19.21
C LYS A 115 -9.33 -2.05 19.08
N HIS A 116 -9.21 -2.68 17.93
CA HIS A 116 -9.89 -3.93 17.62
C HIS A 116 -9.01 -5.17 17.79
N ASP A 117 -7.75 -5.02 18.21
CA ASP A 117 -6.76 -6.11 18.33
C ASP A 117 -6.66 -6.95 17.06
N ILE A 118 -6.60 -6.25 15.92
CA ILE A 118 -6.80 -6.87 14.60
C ILE A 118 -5.73 -7.92 14.28
N ILE A 119 -4.45 -7.62 14.53
CA ILE A 119 -3.35 -8.52 14.18
C ILE A 119 -3.37 -9.79 15.03
N ASN A 120 -3.50 -9.68 16.34
CA ASN A 120 -3.55 -10.88 17.20
C ASN A 120 -4.74 -11.76 16.85
N LYS A 121 -5.90 -11.17 16.58
CA LYS A 121 -7.09 -11.92 16.13
C LYS A 121 -6.87 -12.62 14.81
N LEU A 122 -6.27 -11.92 13.82
CA LEU A 122 -5.96 -12.51 12.52
C LEU A 122 -4.98 -13.68 12.65
N LEU A 123 -3.86 -13.49 13.37
CA LEU A 123 -2.85 -14.53 13.57
C LEU A 123 -3.48 -15.74 14.29
N LYS A 124 -4.30 -15.50 15.32
CA LYS A 124 -5.03 -16.57 16.01
C LYS A 124 -5.99 -17.32 15.06
N GLN A 125 -6.76 -16.62 14.25
CA GLN A 125 -7.67 -17.25 13.28
C GLN A 125 -6.93 -18.12 12.26
N LEU A 126 -5.80 -17.63 11.74
CA LEU A 126 -4.95 -18.37 10.82
C LEU A 126 -4.31 -19.59 11.49
N ALA A 127 -3.91 -19.50 12.76
CA ALA A 127 -3.40 -20.63 13.54
C ALA A 127 -4.48 -21.69 13.81
N ASP A 128 -5.69 -21.26 14.22
CA ASP A 128 -6.79 -22.16 14.58
C ASP A 128 -7.36 -22.89 13.34
N ASN A 129 -7.50 -22.15 12.22
CA ASN A 129 -8.00 -22.73 10.95
C ASN A 129 -7.51 -21.88 9.75
N PRO A 130 -6.37 -22.21 9.15
CA PRO A 130 -5.83 -21.47 8.02
C PRO A 130 -6.78 -21.40 6.81
N TRP A 131 -7.64 -22.40 6.63
CA TRP A 131 -8.61 -22.48 5.51
C TRP A 131 -9.88 -21.66 5.73
N ASN A 132 -9.94 -20.88 6.81
CA ASN A 132 -11.07 -20.03 7.13
C ASN A 132 -11.19 -18.87 6.14
N ARG A 133 -12.39 -18.62 5.63
CA ARG A 133 -12.71 -17.52 4.71
C ARG A 133 -13.03 -16.20 5.42
N ARG A 134 -12.68 -16.08 6.71
CA ARG A 134 -12.93 -14.88 7.57
C ARG A 134 -11.64 -14.19 7.98
N ASN A 135 -10.53 -14.49 7.31
CA ASN A 135 -9.23 -13.87 7.57
C ASN A 135 -9.20 -12.48 6.93
N VAL A 136 -9.80 -11.51 7.61
CA VAL A 136 -10.04 -10.15 7.10
C VAL A 136 -9.50 -9.12 8.08
N ILE A 137 -8.72 -8.19 7.56
CA ILE A 137 -8.42 -6.90 8.19
C ILE A 137 -9.39 -5.88 7.63
N SER A 138 -10.12 -5.15 8.50
CA SER A 138 -10.90 -3.97 8.12
C SER A 138 -10.46 -2.78 8.95
N LEU A 139 -10.07 -1.70 8.29
CA LEU A 139 -9.74 -0.42 8.90
C LEU A 139 -10.90 0.58 8.79
N TRP A 140 -12.07 0.13 8.33
CA TRP A 140 -13.26 0.96 8.23
C TRP A 140 -14.04 0.90 9.54
N ASP A 141 -14.01 1.99 10.30
CA ASP A 141 -14.62 2.11 11.62
C ASP A 141 -15.46 3.39 11.69
N TYR A 142 -16.77 3.26 11.50
CA TYR A 142 -17.70 4.39 11.49
C TYR A 142 -17.68 5.19 12.80
N GLU A 143 -17.60 4.51 13.95
CA GLU A 143 -17.56 5.19 15.24
C GLU A 143 -16.30 6.05 15.41
N ALA A 144 -15.15 5.55 14.95
CA ALA A 144 -13.90 6.30 14.96
C ALA A 144 -13.99 7.52 14.03
N PHE A 145 -14.67 7.39 12.90
CA PHE A 145 -14.83 8.49 11.93
C PHE A 145 -15.76 9.60 12.44
N GLU A 146 -16.75 9.25 13.26
CA GLU A 146 -17.64 10.22 13.90
C GLU A 146 -16.98 10.96 15.06
N ARG A 147 -16.08 10.29 15.79
CA ARG A 147 -15.44 10.85 17.00
C ARG A 147 -14.20 11.69 16.71
N SER A 148 -13.53 11.45 15.61
CA SER A 148 -12.22 12.02 15.32
C SER A 148 -12.12 12.43 13.86
N GLU A 149 -11.58 13.62 13.62
CA GLU A 149 -11.15 14.05 12.29
C GLU A 149 -9.97 13.19 11.79
N GLY A 150 -9.58 13.38 10.55
CA GLY A 150 -8.46 12.71 9.91
C GLY A 150 -8.82 12.03 8.60
N LEU A 151 -7.79 11.68 7.84
CA LEU A 151 -7.95 11.01 6.55
C LEU A 151 -8.48 9.59 6.75
N GLN A 152 -9.70 9.33 6.28
CA GLN A 152 -10.26 7.97 6.30
C GLN A 152 -9.41 7.01 5.45
N PRO A 153 -9.16 5.77 5.92
CA PRO A 153 -8.30 4.82 5.23
C PRO A 153 -8.64 4.63 3.75
N CYS A 154 -7.67 4.85 2.88
CA CYS A 154 -7.79 4.55 1.45
C CYS A 154 -7.66 3.04 1.22
N ALA A 155 -6.61 2.44 1.75
CA ALA A 155 -6.42 1.00 1.84
C ALA A 155 -7.17 0.48 3.08
N PHE A 156 -8.44 0.15 2.93
CA PHE A 156 -9.33 -0.05 4.08
C PHE A 156 -9.62 -1.52 4.39
N GLN A 157 -9.41 -2.44 3.44
CA GLN A 157 -9.70 -3.85 3.65
C GLN A 157 -8.63 -4.74 3.01
N THR A 158 -8.19 -5.74 3.78
CA THR A 158 -7.29 -6.79 3.27
C THR A 158 -7.85 -8.15 3.67
N MET A 159 -7.92 -9.06 2.72
CA MET A 159 -8.36 -10.44 2.93
C MET A 159 -7.20 -11.39 2.66
N PHE A 160 -7.14 -12.48 3.42
CA PHE A 160 -6.12 -13.49 3.28
C PHE A 160 -6.75 -14.86 3.05
N ASP A 161 -6.26 -15.57 2.04
CA ASP A 161 -6.63 -16.94 1.72
C ASP A 161 -5.39 -17.84 1.73
N VAL A 162 -5.56 -19.02 2.30
CA VAL A 162 -4.50 -20.03 2.38
C VAL A 162 -4.83 -21.16 1.41
N ARG A 163 -3.87 -21.53 0.58
CA ARG A 163 -4.02 -22.64 -0.34
C ARG A 163 -2.84 -23.61 -0.25
N ARG A 164 -3.10 -24.88 -0.53
CA ARG A 164 -2.06 -25.90 -0.63
C ARG A 164 -1.87 -26.31 -2.09
N VAL A 165 -0.62 -26.29 -2.55
CA VAL A 165 -0.24 -26.70 -3.91
C VAL A 165 1.01 -27.57 -3.80
N ASP A 166 0.96 -28.78 -4.30
CA ASP A 166 2.07 -29.75 -4.32
C ASP A 166 2.73 -29.98 -2.94
N GLY A 167 1.93 -29.92 -1.87
CA GLY A 167 2.37 -30.08 -0.49
C GLY A 167 2.74 -28.77 0.23
N ASP A 168 3.08 -27.73 -0.49
CA ASP A 168 3.42 -26.41 0.04
C ASP A 168 2.16 -25.60 0.40
N ILE A 169 2.27 -24.80 1.46
CA ILE A 169 1.22 -23.87 1.88
C ILE A 169 1.58 -22.46 1.41
N TYR A 170 0.64 -21.80 0.75
CA TYR A 170 0.78 -20.43 0.26
C TYR A 170 -0.26 -19.52 0.91
N LEU A 171 0.16 -18.31 1.28
CA LEU A 171 -0.70 -17.23 1.71
C LEU A 171 -0.93 -16.28 0.53
N ASP A 172 -2.15 -16.17 0.05
CA ASP A 172 -2.59 -15.15 -0.90
C ASP A 172 -3.19 -13.95 -0.15
N ALA A 173 -3.11 -12.76 -0.71
CA ALA A 173 -3.71 -11.56 -0.13
C ALA A 173 -4.46 -10.74 -1.18
N THR A 174 -5.59 -10.17 -0.78
CA THR A 174 -6.38 -9.23 -1.59
C THR A 174 -6.48 -7.89 -0.86
N LEU A 175 -5.94 -6.84 -1.45
CA LEU A 175 -6.12 -5.47 -0.97
C LEU A 175 -7.26 -4.79 -1.71
N THR A 176 -8.19 -4.19 -0.96
CA THR A 176 -9.22 -3.30 -1.50
C THR A 176 -8.97 -1.87 -1.07
N GLN A 177 -8.85 -0.97 -2.04
CA GLN A 177 -8.78 0.47 -1.82
C GLN A 177 -10.02 1.17 -2.33
N ARG A 178 -10.56 2.14 -1.55
CA ARG A 178 -11.64 3.01 -2.00
C ARG A 178 -11.18 4.08 -2.97
N SER A 179 -9.91 4.51 -2.84
CA SER A 179 -9.34 5.64 -3.58
C SER A 179 -7.82 5.50 -3.65
N ASN A 180 -7.23 5.85 -4.78
CA ASN A 180 -5.78 5.77 -4.98
C ASN A 180 -5.29 6.82 -5.98
N ASP A 181 -4.33 7.66 -5.54
CA ASP A 181 -3.53 8.49 -6.43
C ASP A 181 -2.57 7.59 -7.21
N MET A 182 -2.84 7.48 -8.51
CA MET A 182 -2.15 6.56 -9.40
C MET A 182 -0.65 6.84 -9.49
N LEU A 183 -0.26 8.12 -9.53
CA LEU A 183 1.14 8.47 -9.76
C LEU A 183 1.96 8.50 -8.47
N VAL A 184 1.34 8.79 -7.32
CA VAL A 184 2.04 8.92 -6.05
C VAL A 184 1.93 7.66 -5.20
N ALA A 185 0.71 7.19 -4.90
CA ALA A 185 0.46 6.20 -3.88
C ALA A 185 0.34 4.75 -4.39
N HIS A 186 0.10 4.53 -5.69
CA HIS A 186 -0.24 3.22 -6.24
C HIS A 186 0.77 2.12 -5.85
N HIS A 187 2.05 2.33 -6.17
CA HIS A 187 3.08 1.35 -5.87
C HIS A 187 3.41 1.29 -4.38
N ILE A 188 3.38 2.44 -3.69
CA ILE A 188 3.63 2.51 -2.24
C ILE A 188 2.64 1.61 -1.51
N ASN A 189 1.34 1.77 -1.76
CA ASN A 189 0.33 0.96 -1.12
C ASN A 189 0.41 -0.53 -1.52
N ALA A 190 0.59 -0.83 -2.80
CA ALA A 190 0.71 -2.23 -3.23
C ALA A 190 1.88 -2.95 -2.53
N MET A 191 3.05 -2.30 -2.47
CA MET A 191 4.23 -2.86 -1.81
C MET A 191 4.06 -3.04 -0.30
N GLN A 192 3.39 -2.09 0.37
CA GLN A 192 3.07 -2.16 1.80
C GLN A 192 2.31 -3.44 2.13
N TYR A 193 1.30 -3.76 1.36
CA TYR A 193 0.45 -4.92 1.63
C TYR A 193 1.08 -6.25 1.18
N VAL A 194 1.99 -6.23 0.19
CA VAL A 194 2.86 -7.38 -0.08
C VAL A 194 3.83 -7.60 1.09
N ALA A 195 4.43 -6.54 1.66
CA ALA A 195 5.28 -6.68 2.84
C ALA A 195 4.50 -7.25 4.05
N LEU A 196 3.27 -6.78 4.30
CA LEU A 196 2.40 -7.34 5.34
C LEU A 196 2.08 -8.82 5.08
N GLN A 197 1.78 -9.20 3.84
CA GLN A 197 1.57 -10.59 3.42
C GLN A 197 2.81 -11.45 3.70
N MET A 198 4.01 -10.94 3.37
CA MET A 198 5.27 -11.63 3.63
C MET A 198 5.52 -11.85 5.12
N MET A 199 5.25 -10.85 5.96
CA MET A 199 5.40 -10.96 7.42
C MET A 199 4.48 -12.04 8.01
N ILE A 200 3.22 -12.08 7.59
CA ILE A 200 2.25 -13.08 8.03
C ILE A 200 2.65 -14.47 7.54
N ALA A 201 3.04 -14.61 6.27
CA ALA A 201 3.50 -15.88 5.71
C ALA A 201 4.72 -16.43 6.47
N LYS A 202 5.71 -15.58 6.77
CA LYS A 202 6.91 -15.92 7.54
C LYS A 202 6.58 -16.39 8.96
N HIS A 203 5.61 -15.76 9.62
CA HIS A 203 5.15 -16.15 10.96
C HIS A 203 4.70 -17.61 11.03
N PHE A 204 4.06 -18.08 9.97
CA PHE A 204 3.56 -19.46 9.90
C PHE A 204 4.51 -20.43 9.15
N GLY A 205 5.63 -19.96 8.62
CA GLY A 205 6.51 -20.76 7.77
C GLY A 205 5.87 -21.13 6.42
N TRP A 206 4.94 -20.29 5.93
CA TRP A 206 4.27 -20.48 4.65
C TRP A 206 4.99 -19.72 3.54
N LYS A 207 4.77 -20.14 2.30
CA LYS A 207 5.21 -19.41 1.12
C LYS A 207 4.28 -18.23 0.84
N VAL A 208 4.85 -17.14 0.32
CA VAL A 208 4.05 -16.01 -0.18
C VAL A 208 3.44 -16.42 -1.51
N GLY A 209 2.14 -16.24 -1.65
CA GLY A 209 1.38 -16.60 -2.84
C GLY A 209 1.13 -15.42 -3.77
N LYS A 210 -0.11 -15.27 -4.21
CA LYS A 210 -0.55 -14.18 -5.08
C LYS A 210 -0.99 -12.96 -4.27
N PHE A 211 -0.81 -11.78 -4.85
CA PHE A 211 -1.34 -10.53 -4.37
C PHE A 211 -2.34 -9.97 -5.39
N PHE A 212 -3.57 -9.74 -4.93
CA PHE A 212 -4.64 -9.16 -5.70
C PHE A 212 -4.90 -7.74 -5.24
N TYR A 213 -4.96 -6.81 -6.17
CA TYR A 213 -5.10 -5.39 -5.88
C TYR A 213 -6.32 -4.81 -6.57
N PHE A 214 -7.34 -4.47 -5.80
CA PHE A 214 -8.56 -3.84 -6.28
C PHE A 214 -8.65 -2.39 -5.80
N ILE A 215 -8.90 -1.47 -6.74
CA ILE A 215 -9.04 -0.04 -6.48
C ILE A 215 -10.38 0.42 -7.05
N ASN A 216 -11.25 0.98 -6.19
CA ASN A 216 -12.54 1.49 -6.64
C ASN A 216 -12.40 2.81 -7.44
N ASN A 217 -11.77 3.85 -6.87
CA ASN A 217 -11.50 5.11 -7.57
C ASN A 217 -10.00 5.27 -7.80
N LEU A 218 -9.56 5.07 -9.03
CA LEU A 218 -8.17 5.25 -9.44
C LEU A 218 -8.04 6.54 -10.23
N HIS A 219 -7.23 7.49 -9.75
CA HIS A 219 -7.20 8.85 -10.28
C HIS A 219 -5.81 9.43 -10.47
N ILE A 220 -5.75 10.48 -11.31
CA ILE A 220 -4.62 11.38 -11.51
C ILE A 220 -5.13 12.80 -11.28
N TYR A 221 -4.41 13.57 -10.47
CA TYR A 221 -4.75 14.98 -10.23
C TYR A 221 -4.38 15.86 -11.43
N ASP A 222 -5.09 16.99 -11.58
CA ASP A 222 -4.96 17.90 -12.72
C ASP A 222 -3.54 18.49 -12.87
N ASN A 223 -2.80 18.68 -11.76
CA ASN A 223 -1.43 19.14 -11.77
C ASN A 223 -0.38 18.04 -12.04
N GLN A 224 -0.80 16.79 -12.30
CA GLN A 224 0.08 15.64 -12.52
C GLN A 224 0.09 15.13 -13.96
N PHE A 225 -0.63 15.79 -14.88
CA PHE A 225 -0.78 15.28 -16.25
C PHE A 225 0.52 15.29 -17.04
N GLU A 226 1.37 16.31 -16.87
CA GLU A 226 2.70 16.37 -17.51
C GLU A 226 3.58 15.19 -17.07
N GLN A 227 3.56 14.86 -15.76
CA GLN A 227 4.30 13.71 -15.24
C GLN A 227 3.72 12.39 -15.74
N ALA A 228 2.40 12.31 -15.93
CA ALA A 228 1.75 11.14 -16.50
C ALA A 228 2.21 10.91 -17.95
N GLU A 229 2.25 11.95 -18.77
CA GLU A 229 2.75 11.89 -20.15
C GLU A 229 4.23 11.50 -20.21
N GLU A 230 5.05 12.07 -19.33
CA GLU A 230 6.46 11.70 -19.22
C GLU A 230 6.62 10.23 -18.84
N LEU A 231 5.88 9.73 -17.85
CA LEU A 231 5.93 8.32 -17.45
C LEU A 231 5.50 7.37 -18.58
N LEU A 232 4.54 7.77 -19.40
CA LEU A 232 4.14 7.00 -20.58
C LEU A 232 5.24 6.96 -21.64
N SER A 233 6.02 8.02 -21.79
CA SER A 233 7.12 8.11 -22.77
C SER A 233 8.38 7.36 -22.33
N ARG A 234 8.61 7.17 -21.02
CA ARG A 234 9.81 6.49 -20.49
C ARG A 234 9.86 5.03 -20.91
N GLU A 235 11.02 4.58 -21.31
CA GLU A 235 11.32 3.15 -21.45
C GLU A 235 11.61 2.55 -20.06
N ALA A 236 11.06 1.37 -19.80
CA ALA A 236 11.29 0.66 -18.55
C ALA A 236 12.74 0.19 -18.45
N SER A 237 13.30 0.21 -17.25
CA SER A 237 14.62 -0.37 -16.99
C SER A 237 14.59 -1.90 -17.19
N ASP A 238 15.74 -2.47 -17.55
CA ASP A 238 15.91 -3.92 -17.75
C ASP A 238 16.28 -4.62 -16.41
N CYS A 239 15.50 -4.38 -15.38
CA CYS A 239 15.65 -5.02 -14.08
C CYS A 239 14.37 -5.77 -13.68
N GLN A 240 14.50 -6.74 -12.76
CA GLN A 240 13.40 -7.57 -12.25
C GLN A 240 13.33 -7.45 -10.73
N PRO A 241 12.74 -6.38 -10.20
CA PRO A 241 12.72 -6.10 -8.77
C PRO A 241 12.05 -7.20 -7.97
N ARG A 242 12.66 -7.60 -6.86
CA ARG A 242 12.15 -8.59 -5.93
C ARG A 242 12.29 -8.10 -4.50
N LEU A 243 11.25 -8.21 -3.71
CA LEU A 243 11.33 -7.98 -2.27
C LEU A 243 11.62 -9.31 -1.57
N VAL A 244 12.61 -9.31 -0.68
CA VAL A 244 12.98 -10.48 0.14
C VAL A 244 12.85 -10.11 1.61
N LEU A 245 12.37 -11.05 2.41
CA LEU A 245 12.32 -10.94 3.88
C LEU A 245 13.31 -11.95 4.47
N ASN A 246 14.43 -11.45 4.95
CA ASN A 246 15.61 -12.20 5.41
C ASN A 246 15.50 -12.63 6.88
N VAL A 247 14.45 -13.39 7.21
CA VAL A 247 14.29 -14.01 8.54
C VAL A 247 13.98 -15.50 8.40
N PRO A 248 14.26 -16.34 9.41
CA PRO A 248 13.87 -17.75 9.43
C PRO A 248 12.35 -17.92 9.31
N ASP A 249 11.92 -19.04 8.73
CA ASP A 249 10.51 -19.42 8.75
C ASP A 249 10.07 -19.70 10.19
N GLY A 250 8.87 -19.25 10.56
CA GLY A 250 8.36 -19.29 11.94
C GLY A 250 8.79 -18.12 12.83
N THR A 251 9.51 -17.12 12.29
CA THR A 251 9.81 -15.89 13.04
C THR A 251 8.50 -15.18 13.41
N ASN A 252 8.33 -14.85 14.70
CA ASN A 252 7.13 -14.18 15.16
C ASN A 252 6.92 -12.86 14.42
N PHE A 253 5.69 -12.57 14.03
CA PHE A 253 5.30 -11.34 13.31
C PHE A 253 5.85 -10.06 13.97
N PHE A 254 5.83 -10.01 15.32
CA PHE A 254 6.28 -8.85 16.08
C PHE A 254 7.80 -8.78 16.29
N ASP A 255 8.54 -9.83 15.95
CA ASP A 255 10.02 -9.86 16.04
C ASP A 255 10.70 -9.45 14.72
N ILE A 256 9.95 -9.41 13.62
CA ILE A 256 10.43 -8.95 12.31
C ILE A 256 10.71 -7.45 12.38
N LYS A 257 11.75 -7.00 11.68
CA LYS A 257 12.18 -5.59 11.63
C LYS A 257 12.15 -5.05 10.21
N PRO A 258 12.04 -3.72 10.00
CA PRO A 258 12.11 -3.12 8.66
C PRO A 258 13.41 -3.46 7.92
N GLU A 259 14.52 -3.61 8.64
CA GLU A 259 15.85 -3.91 8.12
C GLU A 259 15.99 -5.35 7.58
N ASP A 260 15.06 -6.23 7.94
CA ASP A 260 15.02 -7.61 7.43
C ASP A 260 14.51 -7.67 5.98
N PHE A 261 13.91 -6.57 5.49
CA PHE A 261 13.49 -6.45 4.11
C PHE A 261 14.59 -5.92 3.21
N GLU A 262 14.78 -6.58 2.09
CA GLU A 262 15.73 -6.19 1.05
C GLU A 262 15.06 -6.16 -0.32
N LEU A 263 15.20 -5.03 -1.04
CA LEU A 263 14.78 -4.92 -2.43
C LEU A 263 15.98 -5.24 -3.33
N LEU A 264 15.87 -6.34 -4.05
CA LEU A 264 16.91 -6.83 -4.96
C LEU A 264 16.58 -6.41 -6.40
N ASP A 265 17.61 -6.19 -7.20
CA ASP A 265 17.54 -5.93 -8.64
C ASP A 265 16.59 -4.77 -8.97
N TYR A 266 16.79 -3.62 -8.31
CA TYR A 266 15.99 -2.42 -8.54
C TYR A 266 16.87 -1.23 -8.97
N ASP A 267 16.89 -0.95 -10.26
CA ASP A 267 17.55 0.21 -10.85
C ASP A 267 16.57 0.98 -11.75
N PRO A 268 15.72 1.82 -11.16
CA PRO A 268 14.67 2.53 -11.88
C PRO A 268 15.21 3.68 -12.72
N VAL A 269 14.45 4.06 -13.74
CA VAL A 269 14.72 5.21 -14.61
C VAL A 269 14.74 6.51 -13.79
N LYS A 270 15.73 7.33 -14.03
CA LYS A 270 15.93 8.66 -13.42
C LYS A 270 15.71 9.77 -14.45
N PRO A 271 15.42 11.02 -14.01
CA PRO A 271 15.31 11.47 -12.62
C PRO A 271 13.99 11.08 -11.96
N GLN A 272 13.92 11.21 -10.60
CA GLN A 272 12.66 11.16 -9.87
C GLN A 272 11.78 12.35 -10.29
N LEU A 273 10.50 12.09 -10.50
CA LEU A 273 9.51 13.13 -10.75
C LEU A 273 9.01 13.73 -9.43
N LYS A 274 8.71 15.01 -9.45
CA LYS A 274 8.11 15.71 -8.30
C LYS A 274 6.59 15.74 -8.48
N PHE A 275 5.89 15.54 -7.37
CA PHE A 275 4.44 15.58 -7.30
C PHE A 275 4.03 16.46 -6.13
N ASP A 276 3.14 17.43 -6.37
CA ASP A 276 2.49 18.18 -5.31
C ASP A 276 1.30 17.36 -4.79
N LEU A 277 1.22 17.26 -3.47
CA LEU A 277 0.16 16.48 -2.82
C LEU A 277 -1.14 17.27 -2.76
N ALA A 278 -2.25 16.59 -2.94
CA ALA A 278 -3.59 17.08 -2.67
C ALA A 278 -4.07 16.52 -1.31
N ILE A 279 -4.55 17.39 -0.42
CA ILE A 279 -4.92 17.07 0.98
C ILE A 279 -6.42 17.30 1.19
#